data_f88fc144b1f860731592e846a513f556
#
_entry.id   f88fc144b1f860731592e846a513f556
#
_cell.length_a   1.000
_cell.length_b   1.000
_cell.length_c   1.000
_cell.angle_alpha   90.00
_cell.angle_beta   90.00
_cell.angle_gamma   90.00
#
_symmetry.space_group_name_H-M   'P 1'
#
loop_
_entity.id
_entity.type
_entity.pdbx_description
1 polymer ?
#
loop_
_entity_poly.entity_id
_entity_poly.type
_entity_poly.pdbx_seq_one_letter_code
_entity_poly.pdbx_strand_id
1 'polypeptide(L)'
;LRAMYDTLGIEKGVQLPTISPEGQYHTLTNEDARKLAALYPETYYWFCNIDPRGASNSPDMDWSYVLEQYKAWGARGVGEMVANMYFDDPMVLNVFKHCEKCELPVLFHIGQKGNDYGLIDELGLPRLEKVLGMFPKLTFIGHSQKFWAEISGDCTEELRGGYPTGRVIPGGRVPELLRKYPNLRGDMSAGSGCNAIMRDPAFGYAFIEEFQDQLFFGTDICDPRDITSFMLRLSHFLDEAVEKRYISETAYAKVCRMNALAILEK
;
A
#
# COMPACT_ATOMS: atom_id res chain seq x y z
N LEU A 1 -3.42 -20.36 -1.06
CA LEU A 1 -2.51 -19.21 -0.97
C LEU A 1 -1.09 -19.69 -0.58
N ARG A 2 -0.90 -20.57 0.43
CA ARG A 2 0.44 -21.05 0.83
C ARG A 2 1.24 -21.63 -0.35
N ALA A 3 0.62 -22.50 -1.17
CA ALA A 3 1.29 -23.06 -2.37
C ALA A 3 1.74 -21.97 -3.38
N MET A 4 0.99 -20.85 -3.46
CA MET A 4 1.39 -19.70 -4.29
C MET A 4 2.61 -19.00 -3.68
N TYR A 5 2.63 -18.83 -2.37
CA TYR A 5 3.78 -18.26 -1.66
C TYR A 5 5.03 -19.15 -1.82
N ASP A 6 4.88 -20.45 -1.72
CA ASP A 6 5.99 -21.40 -1.93
C ASP A 6 6.55 -21.30 -3.36
N THR A 7 5.67 -21.15 -4.36
CA THR A 7 6.07 -20.97 -5.77
C THR A 7 6.81 -19.65 -6.01
N LEU A 8 6.43 -18.58 -5.31
CA LEU A 8 7.00 -17.23 -5.47
C LEU A 8 8.15 -16.95 -4.49
N GLY A 9 8.50 -17.89 -3.62
CA GLY A 9 9.53 -17.68 -2.59
C GLY A 9 9.11 -16.70 -1.49
N ILE A 10 7.80 -16.51 -1.26
CA ILE A 10 7.26 -15.59 -0.24
C ILE A 10 7.23 -16.29 1.12
N GLU A 11 7.95 -15.73 2.08
CA GLU A 11 7.99 -16.24 3.46
C GLU A 11 6.65 -16.04 4.16
N LYS A 12 6.18 -14.80 4.22
CA LYS A 12 4.91 -14.41 4.86
C LYS A 12 4.21 -13.31 4.07
N GLY A 13 2.90 -13.22 4.23
CA GLY A 13 2.09 -12.13 3.69
C GLY A 13 1.32 -11.37 4.76
N VAL A 14 0.82 -10.20 4.40
CA VAL A 14 -0.02 -9.37 5.25
C VAL A 14 -1.46 -9.47 4.77
N GLN A 15 -2.39 -9.87 5.65
CA GLN A 15 -3.82 -9.87 5.37
C GLN A 15 -4.37 -8.45 5.51
N LEU A 16 -5.06 -7.96 4.48
CA LEU A 16 -5.64 -6.61 4.42
C LEU A 16 -7.18 -6.72 4.36
N PRO A 17 -7.90 -6.49 5.47
CA PRO A 17 -9.35 -6.50 5.46
C PRO A 17 -9.93 -5.31 4.69
N THR A 18 -11.07 -5.52 4.03
CA THR A 18 -11.84 -4.47 3.35
C THR A 18 -13.20 -4.32 4.03
N ILE A 19 -13.38 -3.29 4.84
CA ILE A 19 -14.59 -3.09 5.64
C ILE A 19 -15.46 -1.91 5.19
N SER A 20 -14.93 -0.98 4.40
CA SER A 20 -15.72 0.12 3.83
C SER A 20 -16.72 -0.42 2.81
N PRO A 21 -17.95 0.12 2.75
CA PRO A 21 -18.99 -0.35 1.83
C PRO A 21 -18.52 -0.45 0.36
N GLU A 22 -17.68 0.47 -0.06
CA GLU A 22 -17.15 0.53 -1.43
C GLU A 22 -16.24 -0.65 -1.79
N GLY A 23 -15.58 -1.27 -0.82
CA GLY A 23 -14.66 -2.40 -1.02
C GLY A 23 -15.25 -3.77 -0.67
N GLN A 24 -16.53 -3.85 -0.28
CA GLN A 24 -17.13 -5.08 0.26
C GLN A 24 -17.47 -6.18 -0.77
N TYR A 25 -17.15 -6.01 -2.02
CA TYR A 25 -17.18 -7.13 -2.97
C TYR A 25 -16.07 -8.16 -2.71
N HIS A 26 -15.02 -7.80 -1.97
CA HIS A 26 -14.07 -8.70 -1.32
C HIS A 26 -14.37 -8.73 0.18
N THR A 27 -14.70 -9.91 0.70
CA THR A 27 -15.27 -10.06 2.06
C THR A 27 -14.26 -10.58 3.07
N LEU A 28 -13.10 -9.97 3.20
CA LEU A 28 -12.19 -10.25 4.31
C LEU A 28 -12.48 -9.26 5.44
N THR A 29 -13.01 -9.74 6.56
CA THR A 29 -13.27 -8.92 7.75
C THR A 29 -12.04 -8.84 8.66
N ASN A 30 -12.02 -7.87 9.60
CA ASN A 30 -10.99 -7.81 10.64
C ASN A 30 -10.87 -9.12 11.43
N GLU A 31 -12.01 -9.75 11.74
CA GLU A 31 -12.04 -11.00 12.50
C GLU A 31 -11.51 -12.18 11.68
N ASP A 32 -11.79 -12.22 10.38
CA ASP A 32 -11.24 -13.27 9.50
C ASP A 32 -9.72 -13.14 9.37
N ALA A 33 -9.20 -11.94 9.15
CA ALA A 33 -7.77 -11.68 9.08
C ALA A 33 -7.07 -12.06 10.39
N ARG A 34 -7.63 -11.66 11.55
CA ARG A 34 -7.14 -12.01 12.88
C ARG A 34 -7.10 -13.53 13.08
N LYS A 35 -8.20 -14.23 12.74
CA LYS A 35 -8.27 -15.71 12.85
C LYS A 35 -7.27 -16.41 11.97
N LEU A 36 -7.14 -15.97 10.71
CA LEU A 36 -6.17 -16.55 9.77
C LEU A 36 -4.74 -16.37 10.28
N ALA A 37 -4.38 -15.18 10.76
CA ALA A 37 -3.07 -14.93 11.33
C ALA A 37 -2.80 -15.76 12.60
N ALA A 38 -3.83 -15.96 13.45
CA ALA A 38 -3.71 -16.80 14.65
C ALA A 38 -3.58 -18.29 14.32
N LEU A 39 -4.27 -18.77 13.28
CA LEU A 39 -4.21 -20.18 12.84
C LEU A 39 -2.92 -20.50 12.07
N TYR A 40 -2.38 -19.51 11.36
CA TYR A 40 -1.20 -19.68 10.51
C TYR A 40 -0.15 -18.58 10.77
N PRO A 41 0.39 -18.49 12.00
CA PRO A 41 1.30 -17.41 12.41
C PRO A 41 2.60 -17.40 11.62
N GLU A 42 3.01 -18.56 11.06
CA GLU A 42 4.18 -18.67 10.18
C GLU A 42 3.92 -18.22 8.74
N THR A 43 2.65 -17.90 8.40
CA THR A 43 2.26 -17.54 7.04
C THR A 43 1.76 -16.09 6.95
N TYR A 44 1.10 -15.60 8.01
CA TYR A 44 0.42 -14.31 7.95
C TYR A 44 0.76 -13.37 9.11
N TYR A 45 1.00 -12.12 8.77
CA TYR A 45 0.67 -10.95 9.55
C TYR A 45 -0.72 -10.45 9.14
N TRP A 46 -1.25 -9.48 9.87
CA TRP A 46 -2.50 -8.84 9.50
C TRP A 46 -2.52 -7.37 9.86
N PHE A 47 -3.23 -6.58 9.08
CA PHE A 47 -3.65 -5.23 9.41
C PHE A 47 -5.11 -5.27 9.86
N CYS A 48 -5.51 -4.36 10.74
CA CYS A 48 -6.92 -4.08 10.93
C CYS A 48 -7.37 -3.03 9.91
N ASN A 49 -8.67 -2.80 9.83
CA ASN A 49 -9.21 -1.73 9.02
C ASN A 49 -10.34 -1.00 9.75
N ILE A 50 -10.51 0.27 9.43
CA ILE A 50 -11.54 1.16 9.99
C ILE A 50 -12.18 1.94 8.85
N ASP A 51 -13.52 1.94 8.79
CA ASP A 51 -14.24 2.91 7.99
C ASP A 51 -14.36 4.22 8.79
N PRO A 52 -13.92 5.37 8.26
CA PRO A 52 -13.98 6.64 8.98
C PRO A 52 -15.40 7.05 9.40
N ARG A 53 -16.44 6.54 8.72
CA ARG A 53 -17.86 6.78 9.00
C ARG A 53 -18.43 5.82 10.06
N GLY A 54 -17.62 4.87 10.51
CA GLY A 54 -18.03 3.87 11.50
C GLY A 54 -18.33 4.46 12.89
N ALA A 55 -18.81 3.61 13.78
CA ALA A 55 -19.12 3.94 15.17
C ALA A 55 -20.07 5.16 15.30
N SER A 56 -19.59 6.30 15.81
CA SER A 56 -20.42 7.48 16.01
C SER A 56 -20.66 8.32 14.74
N ASN A 57 -20.04 7.96 13.62
CA ASN A 57 -20.07 8.75 12.38
C ASN A 57 -19.75 10.24 12.63
N SER A 58 -18.66 10.48 13.35
CA SER A 58 -18.23 11.81 13.79
C SER A 58 -16.71 11.98 13.63
N PRO A 59 -16.23 13.18 13.24
CA PRO A 59 -14.80 13.49 13.22
C PRO A 59 -14.16 13.53 14.62
N ASP A 60 -14.97 13.48 15.69
CA ASP A 60 -14.51 13.47 17.09
C ASP A 60 -14.51 12.05 17.70
N MET A 61 -14.77 11.01 16.90
CA MET A 61 -14.73 9.61 17.38
C MET A 61 -13.36 9.25 17.94
N ASP A 62 -13.29 8.74 19.17
CA ASP A 62 -12.05 8.20 19.72
C ASP A 62 -11.76 6.80 19.19
N TRP A 63 -10.99 6.71 18.14
CA TRP A 63 -10.53 5.45 17.55
C TRP A 63 -9.42 4.76 18.35
N SER A 64 -8.80 5.44 19.35
CA SER A 64 -7.66 4.87 20.08
C SER A 64 -8.01 3.55 20.75
N TYR A 65 -9.19 3.47 21.41
CA TYR A 65 -9.62 2.24 22.08
C TYR A 65 -9.69 1.04 21.13
N VAL A 66 -10.29 1.23 19.96
CA VAL A 66 -10.45 0.17 18.95
C VAL A 66 -9.09 -0.22 18.36
N LEU A 67 -8.26 0.77 18.00
CA LEU A 67 -6.94 0.54 17.43
C LEU A 67 -5.99 -0.16 18.40
N GLU A 68 -5.95 0.28 19.66
CA GLU A 68 -5.16 -0.37 20.72
C GLU A 68 -5.61 -1.82 20.94
N GLN A 69 -6.91 -2.09 20.86
CA GLN A 69 -7.43 -3.44 20.99
C GLN A 69 -7.00 -4.32 19.82
N TYR A 70 -7.08 -3.83 18.58
CA TYR A 70 -6.59 -4.57 17.42
C TYR A 70 -5.07 -4.78 17.48
N LYS A 71 -4.31 -3.76 17.89
CA LYS A 71 -2.87 -3.86 18.12
C LYS A 71 -2.53 -4.94 19.17
N ALA A 72 -3.25 -4.97 20.29
CA ALA A 72 -3.10 -5.99 21.32
C ALA A 72 -3.42 -7.40 20.81
N TRP A 73 -4.32 -7.53 19.82
CA TRP A 73 -4.63 -8.79 19.15
C TRP A 73 -3.66 -9.13 18.01
N GLY A 74 -2.64 -8.32 17.79
CA GLY A 74 -1.55 -8.58 16.85
C GLY A 74 -1.68 -7.86 15.50
N ALA A 75 -2.60 -6.91 15.32
CA ALA A 75 -2.62 -6.07 14.14
C ALA A 75 -1.36 -5.21 14.05
N ARG A 76 -0.79 -5.10 12.87
CA ARG A 76 0.48 -4.38 12.61
C ARG A 76 0.31 -3.10 11.80
N GLY A 77 -0.90 -2.73 11.45
CA GLY A 77 -1.23 -1.54 10.69
C GLY A 77 -2.72 -1.42 10.45
N VAL A 78 -3.10 -0.41 9.69
CA VAL A 78 -4.49 -0.13 9.28
C VAL A 78 -4.54 -0.12 7.75
N GLY A 79 -5.46 -0.85 7.16
CA GLY A 79 -5.64 -0.88 5.71
C GLY A 79 -6.12 -2.25 5.18
N GLU A 80 -6.43 -2.28 3.95
CA GLU A 80 -6.37 -1.21 2.96
C GLU A 80 -7.54 -0.24 3.15
N MET A 81 -7.23 1.08 3.30
CA MET A 81 -8.28 2.10 3.41
C MET A 81 -8.87 2.39 2.05
N VAL A 82 -10.12 1.99 1.86
CA VAL A 82 -10.84 2.08 0.58
C VAL A 82 -12.12 2.93 0.65
N ALA A 83 -12.36 3.64 1.74
CA ALA A 83 -13.50 4.54 1.88
C ALA A 83 -13.47 5.64 0.79
N ASN A 84 -14.56 5.81 0.04
CA ASN A 84 -14.62 6.84 -1.00
C ASN A 84 -14.91 8.23 -0.41
N MET A 85 -13.95 8.73 0.36
CA MET A 85 -13.94 10.02 1.03
C MET A 85 -12.70 10.81 0.63
N TYR A 86 -12.76 12.15 0.70
CA TYR A 86 -11.55 12.94 0.44
C TYR A 86 -10.43 12.61 1.42
N PHE A 87 -9.20 12.56 0.92
CA PHE A 87 -8.03 12.19 1.71
C PHE A 87 -7.86 13.10 2.95
N ASP A 88 -8.29 14.34 2.87
CA ASP A 88 -8.26 15.33 3.95
C ASP A 88 -9.66 15.61 4.55
N ASP A 89 -10.62 14.70 4.39
CA ASP A 89 -11.90 14.77 5.09
C ASP A 89 -11.69 14.73 6.61
N PRO A 90 -12.41 15.53 7.41
CA PRO A 90 -12.26 15.57 8.87
C PRO A 90 -12.35 14.20 9.55
N MET A 91 -13.20 13.29 9.07
CA MET A 91 -13.30 11.93 9.63
C MET A 91 -12.09 11.07 9.26
N VAL A 92 -11.56 11.21 8.05
CA VAL A 92 -10.33 10.53 7.60
C VAL A 92 -9.12 11.04 8.39
N LEU A 93 -9.00 12.37 8.54
CA LEU A 93 -7.95 12.99 9.36
C LEU A 93 -8.00 12.53 10.81
N ASN A 94 -9.21 12.33 11.36
CA ASN A 94 -9.37 11.81 12.70
C ASN A 94 -8.86 10.36 12.84
N VAL A 95 -9.11 9.50 11.84
CA VAL A 95 -8.51 8.15 11.80
C VAL A 95 -6.98 8.23 11.76
N PHE A 96 -6.40 9.07 10.91
CA PHE A 96 -4.94 9.24 10.82
C PHE A 96 -4.31 9.72 12.13
N LYS A 97 -4.96 10.69 12.81
CA LYS A 97 -4.55 11.17 14.13
C LYS A 97 -4.45 10.02 15.14
N HIS A 98 -5.43 9.13 15.16
CA HIS A 98 -5.43 8.00 16.07
C HIS A 98 -4.47 6.88 15.64
N CYS A 99 -4.27 6.67 14.33
CA CYS A 99 -3.25 5.76 13.82
C CYS A 99 -1.84 6.25 14.20
N GLU A 100 -1.55 7.55 14.08
CA GLU A 100 -0.28 8.13 14.53
C GLU A 100 -0.07 7.95 16.03
N LYS A 101 -1.10 8.21 16.84
CA LYS A 101 -1.06 8.03 18.31
C LYS A 101 -0.80 6.58 18.72
N CYS A 102 -1.40 5.62 18.00
CA CYS A 102 -1.23 4.19 18.25
C CYS A 102 0.00 3.58 17.55
N GLU A 103 0.76 4.38 16.79
CA GLU A 103 1.93 3.95 16.01
C GLU A 103 1.61 2.82 15.02
N LEU A 104 0.44 2.88 14.38
CA LEU A 104 0.01 1.94 13.36
C LEU A 104 0.14 2.58 11.98
N PRO A 105 0.95 2.05 11.06
CA PRO A 105 1.04 2.54 9.69
C PRO A 105 -0.31 2.40 8.98
N VAL A 106 -0.51 3.22 7.96
CA VAL A 106 -1.75 3.21 7.15
C VAL A 106 -1.42 2.87 5.69
N LEU A 107 -2.00 1.80 5.18
CA LEU A 107 -2.02 1.49 3.75
C LEU A 107 -3.31 2.02 3.14
N PHE A 108 -3.19 2.79 2.06
CA PHE A 108 -4.31 3.47 1.44
C PHE A 108 -4.38 3.25 -0.07
N HIS A 109 -5.60 3.20 -0.57
CA HIS A 109 -5.93 3.22 -2.00
C HIS A 109 -6.35 4.63 -2.42
N ILE A 110 -5.86 5.12 -3.55
CA ILE A 110 -6.36 6.35 -4.18
C ILE A 110 -7.44 5.99 -5.19
N GLY A 111 -8.65 6.48 -4.92
CA GLY A 111 -9.82 6.32 -5.78
C GLY A 111 -10.22 7.63 -6.46
N GLN A 112 -11.34 7.55 -7.17
CA GLN A 112 -12.00 8.70 -7.77
C GLN A 112 -13.36 8.91 -7.11
N LYS A 113 -13.86 10.12 -7.12
CA LYS A 113 -15.16 10.45 -6.53
C LYS A 113 -16.30 9.71 -7.22
N GLY A 114 -17.05 8.95 -6.44
CA GLY A 114 -18.26 8.24 -6.89
C GLY A 114 -17.96 6.99 -7.74
N ASN A 115 -18.76 5.94 -7.56
CA ASN A 115 -18.65 4.65 -8.25
C ASN A 115 -17.25 4.03 -8.29
N ASP A 116 -16.45 4.28 -7.25
CA ASP A 116 -15.08 3.80 -7.10
C ASP A 116 -14.81 3.54 -5.61
N TYR A 117 -13.69 2.93 -5.31
CA TYR A 117 -13.21 2.74 -3.94
C TYR A 117 -11.82 3.39 -3.78
N GLY A 118 -11.50 3.77 -2.55
CA GLY A 118 -10.26 4.47 -2.22
C GLY A 118 -10.47 5.92 -1.83
N LEU A 119 -9.50 6.47 -1.13
CA LEU A 119 -9.49 7.87 -0.72
C LEU A 119 -9.35 8.78 -1.95
N ILE A 120 -10.14 9.84 -1.99
CA ILE A 120 -10.21 10.74 -3.15
C ILE A 120 -9.08 11.76 -3.07
N ASP A 121 -8.27 11.82 -4.13
CA ASP A 121 -7.31 12.90 -4.37
C ASP A 121 -7.27 13.29 -5.85
N GLU A 122 -6.95 14.53 -6.13
CA GLU A 122 -6.81 15.07 -7.46
C GLU A 122 -5.43 14.71 -8.07
N LEU A 123 -5.29 14.91 -9.37
CA LEU A 123 -4.00 14.79 -10.07
C LEU A 123 -2.96 15.70 -9.39
N GLY A 124 -1.77 15.14 -9.15
CA GLY A 124 -0.72 15.81 -8.38
C GLY A 124 -0.76 15.52 -6.88
N LEU A 125 -1.70 14.71 -6.41
CA LEU A 125 -1.82 14.24 -5.01
C LEU A 125 -1.73 15.38 -3.97
N PRO A 126 -2.46 16.51 -4.15
CA PRO A 126 -2.31 17.67 -3.26
C PRO A 126 -2.82 17.40 -1.85
N ARG A 127 -3.86 16.55 -1.69
CA ARG A 127 -4.39 16.23 -0.37
C ARG A 127 -3.48 15.26 0.38
N LEU A 128 -2.94 14.25 -0.32
CA LEU A 128 -1.92 13.37 0.25
C LEU A 128 -0.72 14.19 0.74
N GLU A 129 -0.21 15.11 -0.09
CA GLU A 129 0.90 15.97 0.32
C GLU A 129 0.61 16.76 1.58
N LYS A 130 -0.56 17.40 1.65
CA LYS A 130 -1.02 18.12 2.84
C LYS A 130 -1.03 17.23 4.07
N VAL A 131 -1.59 16.03 3.95
CA VAL A 131 -1.73 15.07 5.05
C VAL A 131 -0.39 14.50 5.51
N LEU A 132 0.53 14.23 4.59
CA LEU A 132 1.91 13.82 4.95
C LEU A 132 2.61 14.86 5.84
N GLY A 133 2.39 16.15 5.56
CA GLY A 133 2.90 17.24 6.39
C GLY A 133 2.19 17.40 7.74
N MET A 134 0.91 17.02 7.83
CA MET A 134 0.14 17.09 9.09
C MET A 134 0.49 15.97 10.07
N PHE A 135 0.85 14.78 9.56
CA PHE A 135 1.15 13.59 10.37
C PHE A 135 2.55 13.05 10.10
N PRO A 136 3.61 13.78 10.49
CA PRO A 136 4.99 13.44 10.12
C PRO A 136 5.51 12.15 10.79
N LYS A 137 4.84 11.66 11.85
CA LYS A 137 5.22 10.41 12.55
C LYS A 137 4.40 9.21 12.06
N LEU A 138 3.33 9.41 11.31
CA LEU A 138 2.53 8.34 10.74
C LEU A 138 3.17 7.84 9.45
N THR A 139 3.44 6.55 9.36
CA THR A 139 3.86 5.93 8.10
C THR A 139 2.64 5.72 7.20
N PHE A 140 2.67 6.32 6.02
CA PHE A 140 1.69 6.14 4.95
C PHE A 140 2.27 5.22 3.88
N ILE A 141 1.46 4.25 3.42
CA ILE A 141 1.85 3.28 2.39
C ILE A 141 0.90 3.46 1.21
N GLY A 142 1.41 4.02 0.12
CA GLY A 142 0.65 4.31 -1.08
C GLY A 142 0.49 3.10 -1.98
N HIS A 143 -0.76 2.87 -2.40
CA HIS A 143 -1.19 1.79 -3.28
C HIS A 143 -2.19 2.33 -4.31
N SER A 144 -2.44 1.63 -5.38
CA SER A 144 -3.43 1.85 -6.44
C SER A 144 -2.90 2.34 -7.78
N GLN A 145 -3.77 2.23 -8.81
CA GLN A 145 -3.50 2.77 -10.14
C GLN A 145 -3.25 4.28 -10.11
N LYS A 146 -4.10 5.03 -9.39
CA LYS A 146 -4.03 6.50 -9.34
C LYS A 146 -2.82 7.02 -8.57
N PHE A 147 -2.32 6.26 -7.61
CA PHE A 147 -1.03 6.55 -6.97
C PHE A 147 0.13 6.26 -7.93
N TRP A 148 0.19 5.04 -8.46
CA TRP A 148 1.33 4.60 -9.24
C TRP A 148 1.42 5.18 -10.65
N ALA A 149 0.30 5.61 -11.26
CA ALA A 149 0.34 6.30 -12.55
C ALA A 149 1.12 7.62 -12.46
N GLU A 150 1.10 8.29 -11.32
CA GLU A 150 1.82 9.54 -11.07
C GLU A 150 3.33 9.36 -10.79
N ILE A 151 3.87 8.17 -11.07
CA ILE A 151 5.33 7.95 -11.13
C ILE A 151 5.96 8.69 -12.32
N SER A 152 5.18 9.04 -13.32
CA SER A 152 5.60 9.69 -14.57
C SER A 152 5.09 11.12 -14.67
N GLY A 153 5.95 12.03 -15.14
CA GLY A 153 5.63 13.45 -15.24
C GLY A 153 4.63 13.81 -16.34
N ASP A 154 4.30 12.88 -17.23
CA ASP A 154 3.27 13.04 -18.27
C ASP A 154 1.91 12.42 -17.87
N CYS A 155 1.73 12.08 -16.59
CA CYS A 155 0.46 11.57 -16.10
C CYS A 155 -0.64 12.62 -16.27
N THR A 156 -1.77 12.21 -16.85
CA THR A 156 -2.99 13.01 -16.98
C THR A 156 -4.14 12.33 -16.25
N GLU A 157 -5.25 13.04 -16.04
CA GLU A 157 -6.42 12.48 -15.37
C GLU A 157 -6.99 11.27 -16.12
N GLU A 158 -6.90 11.25 -17.46
CA GLU A 158 -7.35 10.13 -18.30
C GLU A 158 -6.44 8.90 -18.14
N LEU A 159 -5.13 9.09 -17.95
CA LEU A 159 -4.16 8.02 -17.79
C LEU A 159 -4.12 7.45 -16.38
N ARG A 160 -4.52 8.26 -15.40
CA ARG A 160 -4.34 8.02 -13.98
C ARG A 160 -5.07 6.77 -13.45
N GLY A 161 -6.23 6.44 -14.02
CA GLY A 161 -7.04 5.27 -13.64
C GLY A 161 -6.65 3.96 -14.32
N GLY A 162 -5.58 3.95 -15.12
CA GLY A 162 -5.19 2.79 -15.93
C GLY A 162 -3.77 2.30 -15.69
N TYR A 163 -3.26 1.60 -16.68
CA TYR A 163 -1.88 1.10 -16.73
C TYR A 163 -1.14 1.76 -17.89
N PRO A 164 -0.57 2.97 -17.70
CA PRO A 164 0.16 3.68 -18.75
C PRO A 164 1.30 2.82 -19.30
N THR A 165 1.51 2.89 -20.62
CA THR A 165 2.57 2.16 -21.33
C THR A 165 3.70 3.10 -21.76
N GLY A 166 4.86 2.52 -22.13
CA GLY A 166 6.00 3.28 -22.59
C GLY A 166 6.90 3.79 -21.46
N ARG A 167 7.83 4.68 -21.81
CA ARG A 167 8.84 5.17 -20.87
C ARG A 167 8.22 6.04 -19.78
N VAL A 168 8.87 6.04 -18.62
CA VAL A 168 8.55 6.97 -17.53
C VAL A 168 9.23 8.31 -17.82
N ILE A 169 8.44 9.36 -17.86
CA ILE A 169 8.93 10.72 -18.07
C ILE A 169 9.34 11.33 -16.73
N PRO A 170 10.52 11.97 -16.61
CA PRO A 170 10.94 12.65 -15.39
C PRO A 170 9.94 13.69 -14.90
N GLY A 171 9.92 13.91 -13.59
CA GLY A 171 9.01 14.90 -12.96
C GLY A 171 7.71 14.29 -12.44
N GLY A 172 7.65 12.98 -12.29
CA GLY A 172 6.51 12.31 -11.66
C GLY A 172 6.31 12.73 -10.19
N ARG A 173 5.05 12.79 -9.80
CA ARG A 173 4.67 13.27 -8.47
C ARG A 173 5.05 12.29 -7.35
N VAL A 174 4.91 11.00 -7.59
CA VAL A 174 5.27 9.96 -6.61
C VAL A 174 6.75 10.03 -6.23
N PRO A 175 7.72 10.05 -7.18
CA PRO A 175 9.13 10.23 -6.84
C PRO A 175 9.41 11.54 -6.08
N GLU A 176 8.73 12.63 -6.41
CA GLU A 176 8.86 13.91 -5.71
C GLU A 176 8.42 13.80 -4.25
N LEU A 177 7.25 13.21 -4.00
CA LEU A 177 6.72 13.04 -2.65
C LEU A 177 7.57 12.08 -1.80
N LEU A 178 8.06 10.97 -2.38
CA LEU A 178 8.97 10.05 -1.69
C LEU A 178 10.27 10.74 -1.25
N ARG A 179 10.85 11.62 -2.09
CA ARG A 179 12.04 12.40 -1.70
C ARG A 179 11.75 13.39 -0.60
N LYS A 180 10.59 14.02 -0.64
CA LYS A 180 10.21 15.09 0.28
C LYS A 180 9.74 14.59 1.64
N TYR A 181 9.04 13.45 1.67
CA TYR A 181 8.35 12.94 2.85
C TYR A 181 8.88 11.57 3.28
N PRO A 182 9.73 11.51 4.31
CA PRO A 182 10.28 10.23 4.79
C PRO A 182 9.24 9.30 5.42
N ASN A 183 8.04 9.80 5.70
CA ASN A 183 6.91 9.04 6.20
C ASN A 183 6.01 8.45 5.10
N LEU A 184 6.30 8.71 3.81
CA LEU A 184 5.65 8.04 2.69
C LEU A 184 6.43 6.79 2.28
N ARG A 185 5.71 5.74 1.98
CA ARG A 185 6.17 4.45 1.44
C ARG A 185 5.36 4.10 0.21
N GLY A 186 5.89 3.22 -0.64
CA GLY A 186 5.19 2.70 -1.82
C GLY A 186 5.03 1.18 -1.74
N ASP A 187 3.81 0.68 -1.79
CA ASP A 187 3.52 -0.73 -1.99
C ASP A 187 3.44 -1.03 -3.50
N MET A 188 4.38 -1.83 -3.99
CA MET A 188 4.49 -2.17 -5.41
C MET A 188 3.61 -3.35 -5.83
N SER A 189 2.67 -3.76 -5.01
CA SER A 189 1.75 -4.85 -5.30
C SER A 189 0.77 -4.53 -6.43
N ALA A 190 -0.04 -5.51 -6.78
CA ALA A 190 -1.02 -5.46 -7.87
C ALA A 190 -0.41 -5.20 -9.25
N GLY A 191 -1.27 -5.12 -10.24
CA GLY A 191 -0.91 -4.69 -11.59
C GLY A 191 -0.40 -3.25 -11.64
N SER A 192 -0.83 -2.38 -10.72
CA SER A 192 -0.47 -0.97 -10.70
C SER A 192 1.00 -0.74 -10.34
N GLY A 193 1.47 -1.29 -9.24
CA GLY A 193 2.88 -1.21 -8.84
C GLY A 193 3.78 -1.98 -9.80
N CYS A 194 3.36 -3.18 -10.20
CA CYS A 194 4.06 -3.96 -11.20
C CYS A 194 4.27 -3.18 -12.52
N ASN A 195 3.20 -2.56 -13.05
CA ASN A 195 3.27 -1.75 -14.27
C ASN A 195 4.19 -0.53 -14.09
N ALA A 196 4.07 0.19 -12.98
CA ALA A 196 4.86 1.40 -12.73
C ALA A 196 6.37 1.13 -12.80
N ILE A 197 6.80 -0.02 -12.28
CA ILE A 197 8.20 -0.42 -12.19
C ILE A 197 8.68 -1.09 -13.49
N MET A 198 7.85 -1.98 -14.07
CA MET A 198 8.31 -2.86 -15.16
C MET A 198 8.12 -2.27 -16.55
N ARG A 199 7.26 -1.25 -16.75
CA ARG A 199 7.02 -0.66 -18.08
C ARG A 199 8.23 0.04 -18.68
N ASP A 200 9.15 0.51 -17.83
CA ASP A 200 10.45 1.09 -18.20
C ASP A 200 11.52 0.51 -17.27
N PRO A 201 12.12 -0.64 -17.60
CA PRO A 201 13.02 -1.34 -16.71
C PRO A 201 14.22 -0.51 -16.24
N ALA A 202 14.79 0.31 -17.13
CA ALA A 202 15.93 1.15 -16.76
C ALA A 202 15.57 2.19 -15.70
N PHE A 203 14.39 2.80 -15.84
CA PHE A 203 13.84 3.67 -14.80
C PHE A 203 13.51 2.88 -13.52
N GLY A 204 12.86 1.73 -13.66
CA GLY A 204 12.46 0.88 -12.53
C GLY A 204 13.64 0.47 -11.65
N TYR A 205 14.75 0.08 -12.24
CA TYR A 205 15.97 -0.25 -11.48
C TYR A 205 16.53 0.96 -10.73
N ALA A 206 16.64 2.10 -11.40
CA ALA A 206 17.11 3.34 -10.75
C ALA A 206 16.16 3.81 -9.64
N PHE A 207 14.85 3.67 -9.83
CA PHE A 207 13.84 4.00 -8.84
C PHE A 207 13.92 3.10 -7.60
N ILE A 208 14.11 1.79 -7.79
CA ILE A 208 14.31 0.84 -6.70
C ILE A 208 15.56 1.17 -5.89
N GLU A 209 16.67 1.47 -6.55
CA GLU A 209 17.91 1.87 -5.86
C GLU A 209 17.75 3.17 -5.08
N GLU A 210 17.12 4.18 -5.67
CA GLU A 210 16.92 5.48 -5.02
C GLU A 210 16.00 5.37 -3.78
N PHE A 211 14.90 4.61 -3.90
CA PHE A 211 13.87 4.53 -2.88
C PHE A 211 13.88 3.21 -2.10
N GLN A 212 15.01 2.48 -2.09
CA GLN A 212 15.13 1.17 -1.47
C GLN A 212 14.65 1.10 -0.02
N ASP A 213 14.69 2.22 0.73
CA ASP A 213 14.24 2.30 2.13
C ASP A 213 12.74 2.61 2.28
N GLN A 214 12.04 2.88 1.17
CA GLN A 214 10.65 3.33 1.16
C GLN A 214 9.71 2.42 0.38
N LEU A 215 10.22 1.39 -0.28
CA LEU A 215 9.43 0.49 -1.13
C LEU A 215 9.18 -0.85 -0.46
N PHE A 216 7.99 -1.40 -0.73
CA PHE A 216 7.61 -2.75 -0.32
C PHE A 216 7.24 -3.58 -1.55
N PHE A 217 7.77 -4.79 -1.61
CA PHE A 217 7.24 -5.83 -2.47
C PHE A 217 5.91 -6.33 -1.93
N GLY A 218 4.95 -6.55 -2.80
CA GLY A 218 3.67 -7.16 -2.51
C GLY A 218 3.08 -7.83 -3.75
N THR A 219 2.00 -8.58 -3.59
CA THR A 219 1.37 -9.34 -4.67
C THR A 219 -0.07 -8.94 -4.95
N ASP A 220 -0.82 -8.55 -3.93
CA ASP A 220 -2.27 -8.32 -4.01
C ASP A 220 -3.06 -9.57 -4.48
N ILE A 221 -2.61 -10.75 -4.04
CA ILE A 221 -3.28 -12.02 -4.36
C ILE A 221 -4.61 -12.10 -3.60
N CYS A 222 -5.72 -12.07 -4.34
CA CYS A 222 -7.08 -12.20 -3.80
C CYS A 222 -7.75 -13.54 -4.17
N ASP A 223 -7.27 -14.21 -5.21
CA ASP A 223 -7.89 -15.42 -5.76
C ASP A 223 -6.83 -16.46 -6.15
N PRO A 224 -7.10 -17.78 -6.01
CA PRO A 224 -6.16 -18.82 -6.44
C PRO A 224 -5.77 -18.76 -7.91
N ARG A 225 -6.59 -18.13 -8.76
CA ARG A 225 -6.30 -17.93 -10.19
C ARG A 225 -5.24 -16.87 -10.45
N ASP A 226 -4.96 -16.01 -9.49
CA ASP A 226 -3.99 -14.93 -9.62
C ASP A 226 -2.55 -15.42 -9.85
N ILE A 227 -2.26 -16.71 -9.58
CA ILE A 227 -0.94 -17.31 -9.85
C ILE A 227 -0.49 -17.17 -11.32
N THR A 228 -1.42 -16.97 -12.22
CA THR A 228 -1.15 -16.70 -13.65
C THR A 228 -1.23 -15.22 -14.00
N SER A 229 -1.52 -14.36 -13.03
CA SER A 229 -1.68 -12.94 -13.25
C SER A 229 -0.35 -12.25 -13.56
N PHE A 230 -0.43 -11.26 -14.42
CA PHE A 230 0.72 -10.41 -14.76
C PHE A 230 1.28 -9.65 -13.54
N MET A 231 0.48 -9.35 -12.54
CA MET A 231 0.93 -8.67 -11.31
C MET A 231 1.96 -9.47 -10.51
N LEU A 232 2.00 -10.80 -10.67
CA LEU A 232 2.99 -11.66 -10.02
C LEU A 232 4.37 -11.64 -10.71
N ARG A 233 4.47 -11.02 -11.87
CA ARG A 233 5.76 -10.90 -12.60
C ARG A 233 6.78 -10.03 -11.88
N LEU A 234 6.33 -9.19 -10.94
CA LEU A 234 7.24 -8.33 -10.18
C LEU A 234 8.27 -9.13 -9.38
N SER A 235 7.90 -10.30 -8.81
CA SER A 235 8.85 -11.16 -8.11
C SER A 235 9.99 -11.60 -9.03
N HIS A 236 9.65 -12.15 -10.19
CA HIS A 236 10.65 -12.57 -11.18
C HIS A 236 11.48 -11.42 -11.72
N PHE A 237 10.87 -10.24 -11.90
CA PHE A 237 11.60 -9.05 -12.33
C PHE A 237 12.66 -8.62 -11.30
N LEU A 238 12.32 -8.66 -10.01
CA LEU A 238 13.25 -8.32 -8.94
C LEU A 238 14.37 -9.36 -8.78
N ASP A 239 14.04 -10.65 -8.90
CA ASP A 239 15.00 -11.75 -8.87
C ASP A 239 16.01 -11.63 -10.01
N GLU A 240 15.52 -11.42 -11.23
CA GLU A 240 16.36 -11.19 -12.41
C GLU A 240 17.22 -9.92 -12.28
N ALA A 241 16.64 -8.86 -11.70
CA ALA A 241 17.34 -7.60 -11.53
C ALA A 241 18.54 -7.72 -10.59
N VAL A 242 18.42 -8.44 -9.48
CA VAL A 242 19.55 -8.66 -8.57
C VAL A 242 20.55 -9.66 -9.14
N GLU A 243 20.12 -10.72 -9.78
CA GLU A 243 20.98 -11.70 -10.44
C GLU A 243 21.87 -11.06 -11.52
N LYS A 244 21.27 -10.18 -12.33
CA LYS A 244 21.98 -9.44 -13.38
C LYS A 244 22.69 -8.18 -12.88
N ARG A 245 22.62 -7.88 -11.58
CA ARG A 245 23.21 -6.69 -10.96
C ARG A 245 22.67 -5.36 -11.50
N TYR A 246 21.43 -5.33 -11.93
CA TYR A 246 20.72 -4.09 -12.25
C TYR A 246 20.28 -3.35 -11.01
N ILE A 247 20.07 -4.07 -9.89
CA ILE A 247 19.90 -3.53 -8.55
C ILE A 247 20.89 -4.22 -7.60
N SER A 248 21.21 -3.54 -6.49
CA SER A 248 22.08 -4.08 -5.46
C SER A 248 21.38 -5.16 -4.62
N GLU A 249 22.15 -6.10 -4.07
CA GLU A 249 21.63 -7.07 -3.09
C GLU A 249 21.00 -6.39 -1.87
N THR A 250 21.52 -5.22 -1.50
CA THR A 250 20.98 -4.40 -0.41
C THR A 250 19.59 -3.88 -0.75
N ALA A 251 19.41 -3.29 -1.92
CA ALA A 251 18.10 -2.79 -2.37
C ALA A 251 17.09 -3.94 -2.48
N TYR A 252 17.49 -5.06 -3.08
CA TYR A 252 16.64 -6.25 -3.15
C TYR A 252 16.20 -6.73 -1.76
N ALA A 253 17.14 -6.93 -0.83
CA ALA A 253 16.84 -7.41 0.51
C ALA A 253 15.91 -6.46 1.29
N LYS A 254 16.13 -5.14 1.17
CA LYS A 254 15.28 -4.12 1.79
C LYS A 254 13.85 -4.17 1.23
N VAL A 255 13.71 -4.08 -0.07
CA VAL A 255 12.42 -4.00 -0.77
C VAL A 255 11.61 -5.29 -0.61
N CYS A 256 12.25 -6.44 -0.76
CA CYS A 256 11.55 -7.72 -0.70
C CYS A 256 11.27 -8.23 0.71
N ARG A 257 11.96 -7.70 1.75
CA ARG A 257 11.81 -8.26 3.10
C ARG A 257 12.03 -7.24 4.22
N MET A 258 13.19 -6.60 4.30
CA MET A 258 13.62 -5.88 5.50
C MET A 258 12.74 -4.69 5.86
N ASN A 259 12.27 -3.94 4.88
CA ASN A 259 11.37 -2.81 5.11
C ASN A 259 10.03 -3.24 5.72
N ALA A 260 9.47 -4.36 5.24
CA ALA A 260 8.24 -4.91 5.79
C ALA A 260 8.45 -5.36 7.24
N LEU A 261 9.50 -6.13 7.53
CA LEU A 261 9.81 -6.58 8.90
C LEU A 261 10.02 -5.41 9.86
N ALA A 262 10.67 -4.34 9.41
CA ALA A 262 10.86 -3.14 10.22
C ALA A 262 9.55 -2.46 10.67
N ILE A 263 8.44 -2.75 10.01
CA ILE A 263 7.08 -2.30 10.39
C ILE A 263 6.35 -3.40 11.18
N LEU A 264 6.43 -4.64 10.74
CA LEU A 264 5.61 -5.74 11.21
C LEU A 264 6.10 -6.35 12.54
N GLU A 265 7.35 -6.19 12.88
CA GLU A 265 7.99 -6.80 14.07
C GLU A 265 8.34 -5.77 15.17
N LYS A 266 7.69 -4.61 15.12
CA LYS A 266 7.81 -3.59 16.18
C LYS A 266 7.03 -3.95 17.43
#